data_0f85e7f68e1c2861662e374d5a904cb6
#
_entry.id   0f85e7f68e1c2861662e374d5a904cb6
#
_cell.length_a   1.000
_cell.length_b   1.000
_cell.length_c   1.000
_cell.angle_alpha   90.00
_cell.angle_beta   90.00
_cell.angle_gamma   90.00
#
_symmetry.space_group_name_H-M   'P 1'
#
loop_
_entity.id
_entity.type
_entity.pdbx_description
1 polymer ?
#
loop_
_entity_poly.entity_id
_entity_poly.type
_entity_poly.pdbx_seq_one_letter_code
_entity_poly.pdbx_strand_id
1 'polypeptide(L)'
;MNTLPPELHNYICELACSEDGTTIRSLNMVSLYFNEVTTPFLYRNIAVSSIEQIFALSERLSAIPVHLRQIRNVFISDTPSSPGPSYSENSTKLLRTVVQILALAAPTVLSLALACRSPISTAVFASVFRTTFPVLRRLTISGFYPYPSFPNKFPKLEYLHLNGNRNPAGILEMWILEEACPSLSTLHVTGLSSAGSFVAELEEAMRASELASLTLDSTDLTARFPPQLKVLIVQAGPVPDRVLGETILLNDKVMMDGLWALKARNGSAGAIKLSLLERAKQPLSVEDVKEQWGESVNACR
;
A
#
# COMPACT_ATOMS: atom_id res chain seq x y z
N MET A 1 -19.37 -37.18 -6.70
CA MET A 1 -18.43 -36.07 -6.93
C MET A 1 -17.06 -36.50 -7.50
N ASN A 2 -16.81 -37.80 -7.67
CA ASN A 2 -15.52 -38.30 -8.18
C ASN A 2 -15.40 -38.35 -9.73
N THR A 3 -16.24 -37.61 -10.46
CA THR A 3 -16.27 -37.65 -11.92
C THR A 3 -15.55 -36.47 -12.58
N LEU A 4 -15.17 -35.45 -11.80
CA LEU A 4 -14.45 -34.29 -12.35
C LEU A 4 -12.94 -34.51 -12.24
N PRO A 5 -12.16 -34.16 -13.27
CA PRO A 5 -10.70 -34.14 -13.22
C PRO A 5 -10.17 -33.24 -12.10
N PRO A 6 -9.02 -33.57 -11.48
CA PRO A 6 -8.40 -32.76 -10.42
C PRO A 6 -8.13 -31.31 -10.85
N GLU A 7 -7.83 -31.09 -12.13
CA GLU A 7 -7.58 -29.78 -12.73
C GLU A 7 -8.81 -28.88 -12.66
N LEU A 8 -10.00 -29.44 -12.87
CA LEU A 8 -11.26 -28.70 -12.75
C LEU A 8 -11.59 -28.39 -11.29
N HIS A 9 -11.30 -29.30 -10.36
CA HIS A 9 -11.44 -29.01 -8.94
C HIS A 9 -10.50 -27.87 -8.50
N ASN A 10 -9.23 -27.89 -8.95
CA ASN A 10 -8.29 -26.80 -8.71
C ASN A 10 -8.82 -25.47 -9.25
N TYR A 11 -9.33 -25.46 -10.49
CA TYR A 11 -9.88 -24.26 -11.10
C TYR A 11 -11.13 -23.74 -10.36
N ILE A 12 -12.03 -24.62 -9.93
CA ILE A 12 -13.20 -24.26 -9.11
C ILE A 12 -12.75 -23.70 -7.77
N CYS A 13 -11.77 -24.32 -7.11
CA CYS A 13 -11.19 -23.81 -5.87
C CYS A 13 -10.51 -22.45 -6.06
N GLU A 14 -9.81 -22.26 -7.17
CA GLU A 14 -9.21 -20.97 -7.51
C GLU A 14 -10.25 -19.85 -7.66
N LEU A 15 -11.37 -20.14 -8.33
CA LEU A 15 -12.50 -19.21 -8.44
C LEU A 15 -13.20 -18.96 -7.11
N ALA A 16 -13.39 -20.00 -6.30
CA ALA A 16 -14.02 -19.91 -4.97
C ALA A 16 -13.15 -19.19 -3.92
N CYS A 17 -11.83 -19.14 -4.13
CA CYS A 17 -10.87 -18.42 -3.28
C CYS A 17 -10.92 -16.89 -3.45
N SER A 18 -11.99 -16.39 -3.99
CA SER A 18 -12.15 -14.97 -4.35
C SER A 18 -12.21 -14.04 -3.16
N GLU A 19 -12.67 -14.50 -2.03
CA GLU A 19 -12.95 -13.70 -0.84
C GLU A 19 -11.87 -13.86 0.24
N ASP A 20 -12.19 -13.53 1.46
CA ASP A 20 -11.33 -13.53 2.65
C ASP A 20 -10.80 -14.92 3.09
N GLY A 21 -10.96 -15.94 2.24
CA GLY A 21 -10.53 -17.31 2.52
C GLY A 21 -11.51 -18.14 3.36
N THR A 22 -12.72 -17.63 3.66
CA THR A 22 -13.74 -18.38 4.41
C THR A 22 -14.23 -19.59 3.62
N THR A 23 -14.53 -19.42 2.34
CA THR A 23 -14.97 -20.50 1.44
C THR A 23 -13.93 -21.62 1.35
N ILE A 24 -12.66 -21.30 1.23
CA ILE A 24 -11.57 -22.28 1.19
C ILE A 24 -11.45 -23.05 2.49
N ARG A 25 -11.54 -22.38 3.63
CA ARG A 25 -11.52 -23.06 4.94
C ARG A 25 -12.68 -24.01 5.08
N SER A 26 -13.87 -23.64 4.61
CA SER A 26 -15.04 -24.51 4.62
C SER A 26 -14.84 -25.73 3.71
N LEU A 27 -14.33 -25.54 2.49
CA LEU A 27 -14.02 -26.63 1.57
C LEU A 27 -12.95 -27.58 2.11
N ASN A 28 -11.93 -27.04 2.77
CA ASN A 28 -10.85 -27.81 3.39
C ASN A 28 -11.36 -28.81 4.43
N MET A 29 -12.48 -28.52 5.09
CA MET A 29 -13.09 -29.38 6.11
C MET A 29 -14.08 -30.42 5.54
N VAL A 30 -14.39 -30.40 4.26
CA VAL A 30 -15.40 -31.29 3.66
C VAL A 30 -14.91 -32.73 3.54
N SER A 31 -13.66 -32.95 3.09
CA SER A 31 -13.08 -34.28 2.92
C SER A 31 -11.55 -34.21 2.82
N LEU A 32 -10.86 -35.34 2.99
CA LEU A 32 -9.40 -35.43 2.80
C LEU A 32 -8.99 -35.00 1.39
N TYR A 33 -9.74 -35.39 0.38
CA TYR A 33 -9.50 -35.00 -1.00
C TYR A 33 -9.57 -33.46 -1.18
N PHE A 34 -10.63 -32.82 -0.67
CA PHE A 34 -10.75 -31.38 -0.73
C PHE A 34 -9.67 -30.69 0.11
N ASN A 35 -9.27 -31.26 1.23
CA ASN A 35 -8.14 -30.76 2.02
C ASN A 35 -6.86 -30.71 1.18
N GLU A 36 -6.51 -31.78 0.46
CA GLU A 36 -5.33 -31.81 -0.41
C GLU A 36 -5.41 -30.79 -1.55
N VAL A 37 -6.55 -30.72 -2.23
CA VAL A 37 -6.78 -29.81 -3.35
C VAL A 37 -6.78 -28.33 -2.93
N THR A 38 -7.33 -28.02 -1.74
CA THR A 38 -7.47 -26.63 -1.26
C THR A 38 -6.27 -26.11 -0.49
N THR A 39 -5.39 -26.98 -0.01
CA THR A 39 -4.20 -26.60 0.78
C THR A 39 -3.34 -25.52 0.11
N PRO A 40 -3.03 -25.53 -1.20
CA PRO A 40 -2.26 -24.49 -1.87
C PRO A 40 -2.94 -23.11 -1.85
N PHE A 41 -4.26 -23.08 -1.71
CA PHE A 41 -5.04 -21.84 -1.75
C PHE A 41 -5.31 -21.24 -0.38
N LEU A 42 -5.11 -21.98 0.72
CA LEU A 42 -5.38 -21.54 2.09
C LEU A 42 -4.67 -20.24 2.48
N TYR A 43 -3.50 -20.00 1.92
CA TYR A 43 -2.65 -18.86 2.22
C TYR A 43 -2.55 -17.86 1.08
N ARG A 44 -3.41 -17.99 0.07
CA ARG A 44 -3.41 -17.09 -1.09
C ARG A 44 -3.80 -15.67 -0.71
N ASN A 45 -4.83 -15.55 0.13
CA ASN A 45 -5.35 -14.29 0.65
C ASN A 45 -5.24 -14.31 2.17
N ILE A 46 -4.41 -13.45 2.72
CA ILE A 46 -4.11 -13.36 4.14
C ILE A 46 -4.52 -11.99 4.65
N ALA A 47 -5.40 -11.96 5.65
CA ALA A 47 -5.73 -10.73 6.37
C ALA A 47 -5.53 -10.97 7.87
N VAL A 48 -4.62 -10.24 8.49
CA VAL A 48 -4.35 -10.26 9.94
C VAL A 48 -4.48 -8.84 10.48
N SER A 49 -5.27 -8.69 11.53
CA SER A 49 -5.62 -7.40 12.11
C SER A 49 -5.22 -7.28 13.58
N SER A 50 -4.49 -8.26 14.13
CA SER A 50 -3.99 -8.21 15.51
C SER A 50 -2.59 -8.80 15.64
N ILE A 51 -1.89 -8.40 16.70
CA ILE A 51 -0.53 -8.86 16.99
C ILE A 51 -0.47 -10.37 17.18
N GLU A 52 -1.46 -10.96 17.85
CA GLU A 52 -1.57 -12.41 18.10
C GLU A 52 -1.71 -13.17 16.78
N GLN A 53 -2.54 -12.64 15.87
CA GLN A 53 -2.71 -13.23 14.53
C GLN A 53 -1.41 -13.16 13.71
N ILE A 54 -0.62 -12.08 13.85
CA ILE A 54 0.68 -11.95 13.19
C ILE A 54 1.64 -13.03 13.66
N PHE A 55 1.74 -13.27 14.98
CA PHE A 55 2.60 -14.33 15.52
C PHE A 55 2.15 -15.72 15.06
N ALA A 56 0.86 -16.03 15.18
CA ALA A 56 0.30 -17.32 14.74
C ALA A 56 0.48 -17.55 13.23
N LEU A 57 0.36 -16.48 12.41
CA LEU A 57 0.60 -16.55 10.97
C LEU A 57 2.06 -16.91 10.67
N SER A 58 3.02 -16.26 11.35
CA SER A 58 4.44 -16.49 11.13
C SER A 58 4.85 -17.94 11.41
N GLU A 59 4.35 -18.51 12.52
CA GLU A 59 4.58 -19.91 12.88
C GLU A 59 4.04 -20.86 11.80
N ARG A 60 2.79 -20.63 11.37
CA ARG A 60 2.15 -21.44 10.33
C ARG A 60 2.89 -21.36 9.00
N LEU A 61 3.23 -20.15 8.53
CA LEU A 61 3.94 -19.96 7.26
C LEU A 61 5.33 -20.59 7.28
N SER A 62 6.02 -20.59 8.44
CA SER A 62 7.32 -21.22 8.58
C SER A 62 7.26 -22.74 8.47
N ALA A 63 6.16 -23.35 8.91
CA ALA A 63 5.96 -24.79 8.84
C ALA A 63 5.54 -25.31 7.45
N ILE A 64 5.06 -24.41 6.55
CA ILE A 64 4.58 -24.80 5.22
C ILE A 64 5.78 -24.93 4.25
N PRO A 65 5.84 -26.00 3.45
CA PRO A 65 6.82 -26.14 2.37
C PRO A 65 6.77 -24.96 1.37
N VAL A 66 7.92 -24.55 0.84
CA VAL A 66 8.03 -23.36 -0.03
C VAL A 66 7.10 -23.42 -1.24
N HIS A 67 6.94 -24.58 -1.87
CA HIS A 67 6.12 -24.78 -3.07
C HIS A 67 4.61 -24.65 -2.81
N LEU A 68 4.16 -24.75 -1.55
CA LEU A 68 2.76 -24.57 -1.15
C LEU A 68 2.46 -23.15 -0.66
N ARG A 69 3.48 -22.28 -0.53
CA ARG A 69 3.31 -20.88 -0.10
C ARG A 69 2.94 -19.99 -1.28
N GLN A 70 1.74 -20.12 -1.81
CA GLN A 70 1.25 -19.26 -2.89
C GLN A 70 0.57 -18.01 -2.35
N ILE A 71 1.32 -17.18 -1.63
CA ILE A 71 0.79 -15.95 -1.02
C ILE A 71 0.67 -14.88 -2.10
N ARG A 72 -0.55 -14.45 -2.43
CA ARG A 72 -0.80 -13.43 -3.46
C ARG A 72 -1.22 -12.09 -2.88
N ASN A 73 -2.07 -12.12 -1.86
CA ASN A 73 -2.63 -10.90 -1.29
C ASN A 73 -2.46 -10.93 0.23
N VAL A 74 -1.88 -9.87 0.76
CA VAL A 74 -1.56 -9.77 2.20
C VAL A 74 -2.05 -8.43 2.74
N PHE A 75 -2.84 -8.49 3.80
CA PHE A 75 -3.18 -7.36 4.66
C PHE A 75 -2.63 -7.61 6.06
N ILE A 76 -1.87 -6.67 6.60
CA ILE A 76 -1.34 -6.73 7.97
C ILE A 76 -1.67 -5.42 8.70
N SER A 77 -2.24 -5.56 9.89
CA SER A 77 -2.40 -4.46 10.84
C SER A 77 -1.91 -4.86 12.22
N ASP A 78 -1.29 -3.92 12.91
CA ASP A 78 -0.75 -4.09 14.27
C ASP A 78 -1.69 -3.55 15.35
N THR A 79 -3.00 -3.53 15.09
CA THR A 79 -3.98 -3.06 16.07
C THR A 79 -3.91 -3.93 17.33
N PRO A 80 -3.66 -3.35 18.52
CA PRO A 80 -3.65 -4.13 19.75
C PRO A 80 -5.07 -4.58 20.12
N SER A 81 -5.22 -5.84 20.49
CA SER A 81 -6.52 -6.39 20.95
C SER A 81 -6.93 -5.84 22.31
N SER A 82 -5.99 -5.29 23.10
CA SER A 82 -6.24 -4.61 24.38
C SER A 82 -5.17 -3.57 24.72
N PRO A 83 -5.52 -2.45 25.34
CA PRO A 83 -4.56 -1.47 25.82
C PRO A 83 -3.81 -2.05 27.04
N GLY A 84 -2.60 -2.55 26.85
CA GLY A 84 -1.74 -3.07 27.91
C GLY A 84 -0.36 -2.43 27.94
N PRO A 85 0.32 -2.35 29.09
CA PRO A 85 1.60 -1.66 29.28
C PRO A 85 2.82 -2.35 28.65
N SER A 86 2.68 -3.50 27.99
CA SER A 86 3.79 -4.36 27.52
C SER A 86 4.30 -4.06 26.12
N TYR A 87 4.14 -2.81 25.60
CA TYR A 87 4.52 -2.49 24.22
C TYR A 87 6.02 -2.60 23.93
N SER A 88 6.92 -2.35 24.87
CA SER A 88 8.35 -2.23 24.55
C SER A 88 9.05 -3.58 24.28
N GLU A 89 8.79 -4.61 25.06
CA GLU A 89 9.41 -5.93 24.86
C GLU A 89 8.87 -6.67 23.63
N ASN A 90 7.59 -6.52 23.36
CA ASN A 90 6.95 -7.15 22.20
C ASN A 90 7.27 -6.44 20.87
N SER A 91 7.69 -5.16 20.91
CA SER A 91 7.94 -4.37 19.69
C SER A 91 9.02 -4.96 18.81
N THR A 92 10.16 -5.36 19.38
CA THR A 92 11.26 -5.97 18.61
C THR A 92 10.87 -7.35 18.05
N LYS A 93 10.14 -8.14 18.84
CA LYS A 93 9.63 -9.44 18.39
C LYS A 93 8.63 -9.25 17.25
N LEU A 94 7.70 -8.32 17.39
CA LEU A 94 6.70 -8.00 16.37
C LEU A 94 7.37 -7.55 15.07
N LEU A 95 8.34 -6.63 15.13
CA LEU A 95 9.09 -6.19 13.96
C LEU A 95 9.76 -7.38 13.24
N ARG A 96 10.48 -8.23 13.98
CA ARG A 96 11.14 -9.42 13.40
C ARG A 96 10.13 -10.35 12.75
N THR A 97 8.99 -10.57 13.40
CA THR A 97 7.93 -11.44 12.89
C THR A 97 7.31 -10.90 11.61
N VAL A 98 7.00 -9.60 11.56
CA VAL A 98 6.47 -8.97 10.34
C VAL A 98 7.49 -9.05 9.21
N VAL A 99 8.77 -8.73 9.47
CA VAL A 99 9.85 -8.84 8.47
C VAL A 99 9.97 -10.28 7.94
N GLN A 100 9.86 -11.28 8.82
CA GLN A 100 9.86 -12.69 8.41
C GLN A 100 8.68 -13.03 7.50
N ILE A 101 7.46 -12.61 7.84
CA ILE A 101 6.27 -12.80 6.99
C ILE A 101 6.47 -12.14 5.62
N LEU A 102 6.96 -10.89 5.60
CA LEU A 102 7.23 -10.16 4.37
C LEU A 102 8.27 -10.88 3.50
N ALA A 103 9.35 -11.39 4.09
CA ALA A 103 10.38 -12.15 3.37
C ALA A 103 9.81 -13.45 2.77
N LEU A 104 8.92 -14.14 3.49
CA LEU A 104 8.25 -15.37 3.00
C LEU A 104 7.24 -15.07 1.88
N ALA A 105 6.58 -13.92 1.91
CA ALA A 105 5.59 -13.51 0.92
C ALA A 105 6.20 -12.83 -0.31
N ALA A 106 7.34 -12.17 -0.16
CA ALA A 106 7.95 -11.32 -1.19
C ALA A 106 8.06 -11.94 -2.60
N PRO A 107 8.41 -13.22 -2.77
CA PRO A 107 8.52 -13.81 -4.11
C PRO A 107 7.22 -13.90 -4.89
N THR A 108 6.07 -13.99 -4.21
CA THR A 108 4.79 -14.34 -4.84
C THR A 108 3.66 -13.32 -4.61
N VAL A 109 3.84 -12.36 -3.70
CA VAL A 109 2.82 -11.38 -3.35
C VAL A 109 2.56 -10.39 -4.48
N LEU A 110 1.28 -10.23 -4.85
CA LEU A 110 0.81 -9.30 -5.88
C LEU A 110 0.23 -8.02 -5.27
N SER A 111 -0.44 -8.13 -4.12
CA SER A 111 -1.03 -7.01 -3.40
C SER A 111 -0.64 -7.07 -1.92
N LEU A 112 -0.07 -5.99 -1.42
CA LEU A 112 0.35 -5.84 -0.03
C LEU A 112 -0.27 -4.57 0.55
N ALA A 113 -0.98 -4.70 1.67
CA ALA A 113 -1.48 -3.57 2.43
C ALA A 113 -1.02 -3.67 3.89
N LEU A 114 -0.49 -2.59 4.40
CA LEU A 114 0.01 -2.46 5.76
C LEU A 114 -0.64 -1.25 6.44
N ALA A 115 -1.35 -1.48 7.54
CA ALA A 115 -2.00 -0.45 8.34
C ALA A 115 -1.46 -0.50 9.77
N CYS A 116 -0.29 0.13 9.99
CA CYS A 116 0.40 0.09 11.26
C CYS A 116 0.35 1.44 11.97
N ARG A 117 -0.06 1.43 13.23
CA ARG A 117 -0.18 2.63 14.09
C ARG A 117 0.74 2.60 15.30
N SER A 118 1.40 1.48 15.57
CA SER A 118 2.34 1.34 16.67
C SER A 118 3.62 2.17 16.45
N PRO A 119 4.39 2.45 17.50
CA PRO A 119 5.67 3.17 17.39
C PRO A 119 6.70 2.49 16.45
N ILE A 120 6.55 1.20 16.17
CA ILE A 120 7.44 0.46 15.27
C ILE A 120 7.02 0.55 13.78
N SER A 121 5.90 1.19 13.47
CA SER A 121 5.37 1.29 12.10
C SER A 121 6.42 1.78 11.11
N THR A 122 7.19 2.83 11.46
CA THR A 122 8.27 3.35 10.61
C THR A 122 9.33 2.29 10.30
N ALA A 123 9.71 1.47 11.30
CA ALA A 123 10.69 0.40 11.10
C ALA A 123 10.13 -0.73 10.22
N VAL A 124 8.84 -1.06 10.37
CA VAL A 124 8.15 -2.02 9.51
C VAL A 124 8.14 -1.52 8.06
N PHE A 125 7.73 -0.28 7.82
CA PHE A 125 7.69 0.29 6.47
C PHE A 125 9.09 0.45 5.86
N ALA A 126 10.09 0.83 6.66
CA ALA A 126 11.48 0.84 6.23
C ALA A 126 11.95 -0.56 5.77
N SER A 127 11.50 -1.62 6.45
CA SER A 127 11.80 -3.00 6.07
C SER A 127 11.13 -3.39 4.76
N VAL A 128 9.89 -2.95 4.52
CA VAL A 128 9.20 -3.13 3.22
C VAL A 128 10.01 -2.48 2.11
N PHE A 129 10.42 -1.22 2.27
CA PHE A 129 11.17 -0.50 1.23
C PHE A 129 12.59 -1.06 0.99
N ARG A 130 13.14 -1.83 1.93
CA ARG A 130 14.42 -2.56 1.75
C ARG A 130 14.24 -3.93 1.12
N THR A 131 13.08 -4.54 1.24
CA THR A 131 12.79 -5.87 0.70
C THR A 131 12.48 -5.78 -0.80
N THR A 132 12.98 -6.71 -1.59
CA THR A 132 12.68 -6.78 -3.02
C THR A 132 11.39 -7.58 -3.25
N PHE A 133 10.43 -6.99 -3.92
CA PHE A 133 9.15 -7.60 -4.29
C PHE A 133 9.02 -7.71 -5.82
N PRO A 134 9.51 -8.78 -6.43
CA PRO A 134 9.69 -8.87 -7.88
C PRO A 134 8.38 -8.89 -8.68
N VAL A 135 7.26 -9.24 -8.04
CA VAL A 135 5.95 -9.39 -8.71
C VAL A 135 4.85 -8.51 -8.12
N LEU A 136 5.16 -7.71 -7.09
CA LEU A 136 4.19 -6.85 -6.42
C LEU A 136 3.66 -5.79 -7.39
N ARG A 137 2.33 -5.71 -7.50
CA ARG A 137 1.64 -4.74 -8.36
C ARG A 137 0.96 -3.63 -7.57
N ARG A 138 0.51 -3.93 -6.35
CA ARG A 138 -0.23 -2.98 -5.51
C ARG A 138 0.37 -2.92 -4.12
N LEU A 139 0.69 -1.70 -3.67
CA LEU A 139 1.19 -1.45 -2.32
C LEU A 139 0.37 -0.35 -1.67
N THR A 140 -0.21 -0.65 -0.51
CA THR A 140 -0.89 0.33 0.35
C THR A 140 -0.18 0.41 1.69
N ILE A 141 0.20 1.61 2.09
CA ILE A 141 0.83 1.89 3.38
C ILE A 141 -0.01 2.93 4.12
N SER A 142 -0.44 2.59 5.32
CA SER A 142 -1.16 3.49 6.22
C SER A 142 -0.45 3.57 7.57
N GLY A 143 0.13 4.73 7.84
CA GLY A 143 0.94 5.04 9.03
C GLY A 143 2.07 5.98 8.68
N PHE A 144 2.96 6.25 9.63
CA PHE A 144 4.12 7.12 9.40
C PHE A 144 5.24 6.36 8.69
N TYR A 145 5.43 6.63 7.39
CA TYR A 145 6.37 5.93 6.51
C TYR A 145 7.60 6.76 6.14
N PRO A 146 8.79 6.11 6.00
CA PRO A 146 9.95 6.71 5.35
C PRO A 146 9.78 6.66 3.82
N TYR A 147 10.69 7.28 3.07
CA TYR A 147 10.67 7.18 1.61
C TYR A 147 11.38 5.93 1.10
N PRO A 148 10.97 5.38 -0.06
CA PRO A 148 11.66 4.27 -0.70
C PRO A 148 12.98 4.77 -1.29
N SER A 149 14.09 4.51 -0.61
CA SER A 149 15.42 5.03 -0.99
C SER A 149 16.32 4.00 -1.69
N PHE A 150 15.78 2.86 -2.09
CA PHE A 150 16.54 1.79 -2.72
C PHE A 150 16.01 1.48 -4.12
N PRO A 151 16.87 1.44 -5.15
CA PRO A 151 16.45 1.19 -6.52
C PRO A 151 15.92 -0.24 -6.72
N ASN A 152 15.02 -0.41 -7.68
CA ASN A 152 14.50 -1.69 -8.16
C ASN A 152 13.89 -2.61 -7.08
N LYS A 153 13.34 -2.04 -6.01
CA LYS A 153 12.67 -2.84 -4.98
C LYS A 153 11.29 -3.32 -5.41
N PHE A 154 10.64 -2.54 -6.26
CA PHE A 154 9.28 -2.78 -6.73
C PHE A 154 9.18 -2.69 -8.26
N PRO A 155 9.85 -3.57 -9.02
CA PRO A 155 9.98 -3.42 -10.47
C PRO A 155 8.65 -3.50 -11.24
N LYS A 156 7.62 -4.14 -10.67
CA LYS A 156 6.30 -4.31 -11.29
C LYS A 156 5.18 -3.56 -10.57
N LEU A 157 5.51 -2.64 -9.65
CA LEU A 157 4.51 -1.89 -8.90
C LEU A 157 3.77 -0.92 -9.82
N GLU A 158 2.48 -1.12 -9.96
CA GLU A 158 1.58 -0.32 -10.80
C GLU A 158 0.79 0.70 -9.97
N TYR A 159 0.46 0.37 -8.72
CA TYR A 159 -0.35 1.19 -7.83
C TYR A 159 0.32 1.34 -6.47
N LEU A 160 0.56 2.58 -6.05
CA LEU A 160 1.07 2.92 -4.72
C LEU A 160 0.10 3.85 -4.00
N HIS A 161 -0.41 3.41 -2.84
CA HIS A 161 -1.21 4.24 -1.96
C HIS A 161 -0.46 4.52 -0.66
N LEU A 162 -0.29 5.78 -0.34
CA LEU A 162 0.41 6.28 0.84
C LEU A 162 -0.53 7.13 1.67
N ASN A 163 -0.74 6.73 2.93
CA ASN A 163 -1.55 7.44 3.91
C ASN A 163 -0.82 7.54 5.25
N GLY A 164 -0.86 8.69 5.90
CA GLY A 164 -0.34 8.88 7.26
C GLY A 164 0.72 9.96 7.43
N ASN A 165 1.53 10.27 6.41
CA ASN A 165 2.37 11.45 6.43
C ASN A 165 1.55 12.67 6.05
N ARG A 166 1.46 13.63 6.98
CA ARG A 166 0.69 14.87 6.75
C ARG A 166 1.28 15.73 5.64
N ASN A 167 2.61 15.74 5.52
CA ASN A 167 3.35 16.47 4.47
C ASN A 167 4.47 15.55 3.93
N PRO A 168 4.22 14.78 2.86
CA PRO A 168 5.19 13.85 2.30
C PRO A 168 6.16 14.53 1.31
N ALA A 169 6.59 15.77 1.59
CA ALA A 169 7.59 16.45 0.77
C ALA A 169 8.90 15.65 0.71
N GLY A 170 9.54 15.64 -0.46
CA GLY A 170 10.75 14.87 -0.74
C GLY A 170 10.50 13.52 -1.43
N ILE A 171 9.24 13.10 -1.58
CA ILE A 171 8.94 11.80 -2.20
C ILE A 171 9.17 11.80 -3.73
N LEU A 172 9.02 12.95 -4.38
CA LEU A 172 9.27 13.11 -5.82
C LEU A 172 10.67 13.68 -6.12
N GLU A 173 11.42 14.06 -5.08
CA GLU A 173 12.77 14.58 -5.21
C GLU A 173 13.77 13.47 -5.57
N MET A 174 14.87 13.84 -6.22
CA MET A 174 16.03 12.99 -6.52
C MET A 174 15.68 11.63 -7.18
N TRP A 175 14.54 11.55 -7.90
CA TRP A 175 14.11 10.35 -8.65
C TRP A 175 13.88 9.09 -7.79
N ILE A 176 13.77 9.28 -6.49
CA ILE A 176 13.63 8.18 -5.50
C ILE A 176 12.51 7.24 -5.88
N LEU A 177 11.35 7.79 -6.25
CA LEU A 177 10.18 6.99 -6.60
C LEU A 177 10.33 6.31 -7.98
N GLU A 178 10.99 6.98 -8.94
CA GLU A 178 11.29 6.42 -10.26
C GLU A 178 12.21 5.21 -10.17
N GLU A 179 13.30 5.33 -9.41
CA GLU A 179 14.26 4.24 -9.23
C GLU A 179 13.69 3.05 -8.45
N ALA A 180 12.87 3.32 -7.43
CA ALA A 180 12.25 2.26 -6.62
C ALA A 180 11.12 1.54 -7.33
N CYS A 181 10.31 2.27 -8.13
CA CYS A 181 9.03 1.84 -8.70
C CYS A 181 8.92 2.21 -10.20
N PRO A 182 9.76 1.68 -11.09
CA PRO A 182 9.83 2.11 -12.50
C PRO A 182 8.53 1.88 -13.30
N SER A 183 7.68 0.96 -12.87
CA SER A 183 6.40 0.64 -13.54
C SER A 183 5.19 1.36 -12.93
N LEU A 184 5.40 2.32 -12.02
CA LEU A 184 4.33 2.98 -11.28
C LEU A 184 3.43 3.78 -12.22
N SER A 185 2.17 3.39 -12.32
CA SER A 185 1.16 4.04 -13.16
C SER A 185 0.17 4.90 -12.38
N THR A 186 -0.05 4.57 -11.11
CA THR A 186 -0.98 5.29 -10.23
C THR A 186 -0.33 5.55 -8.88
N LEU A 187 -0.24 6.82 -8.50
CA LEU A 187 0.15 7.27 -7.16
C LEU A 187 -1.06 7.86 -6.46
N HIS A 188 -1.38 7.34 -5.28
CA HIS A 188 -2.46 7.81 -4.44
C HIS A 188 -1.90 8.27 -3.09
N VAL A 189 -2.07 9.54 -2.77
CA VAL A 189 -1.58 10.15 -1.52
C VAL A 189 -2.76 10.73 -0.76
N THR A 190 -2.96 10.26 0.48
CA THR A 190 -4.10 10.66 1.31
C THR A 190 -3.67 11.13 2.69
N GLY A 191 -4.56 11.85 3.36
CA GLY A 191 -4.32 12.32 4.73
C GLY A 191 -3.44 13.58 4.81
N LEU A 192 -3.30 14.33 3.72
CA LEU A 192 -2.51 15.57 3.70
C LEU A 192 -3.08 16.63 4.64
N SER A 193 -2.19 17.29 5.38
CA SER A 193 -2.54 18.41 6.26
C SER A 193 -1.37 19.39 6.32
N SER A 194 -1.61 20.66 6.03
CA SER A 194 -0.57 21.71 6.00
C SER A 194 0.62 21.36 5.10
N ALA A 195 0.40 20.63 4.02
CA ALA A 195 1.41 20.04 3.13
C ALA A 195 1.84 21.01 2.01
N GLY A 196 2.12 22.27 2.33
CA GLY A 196 2.52 23.27 1.33
C GLY A 196 3.78 22.89 0.56
N SER A 197 4.77 22.28 1.23
CA SER A 197 6.00 21.82 0.58
C SER A 197 5.75 20.73 -0.44
N PHE A 198 4.88 19.77 -0.11
CA PHE A 198 4.50 18.71 -1.06
C PHE A 198 3.72 19.27 -2.25
N VAL A 199 2.88 20.30 -2.06
CA VAL A 199 2.18 20.98 -3.17
C VAL A 199 3.17 21.66 -4.09
N ALA A 200 4.19 22.34 -3.55
CA ALA A 200 5.25 22.96 -4.35
C ALA A 200 6.04 21.92 -5.17
N GLU A 201 6.37 20.78 -4.55
CA GLU A 201 7.03 19.65 -5.20
C GLU A 201 6.17 19.05 -6.33
N LEU A 202 4.85 18.90 -6.10
CA LEU A 202 3.91 18.48 -7.14
C LEU A 202 3.87 19.46 -8.31
N GLU A 203 3.88 20.76 -8.01
CA GLU A 203 3.88 21.81 -9.03
C GLU A 203 5.15 21.76 -9.88
N GLU A 204 6.30 21.56 -9.27
CA GLU A 204 7.57 21.40 -9.96
C GLU A 204 7.58 20.14 -10.84
N ALA A 205 7.15 18.99 -10.31
CA ALA A 205 7.09 17.75 -11.05
C ALA A 205 6.11 17.81 -12.24
N MET A 206 4.99 18.54 -12.11
CA MET A 206 4.06 18.77 -13.22
C MET A 206 4.67 19.63 -14.31
N ARG A 207 5.39 20.71 -13.93
CA ARG A 207 6.14 21.53 -14.91
C ARG A 207 7.21 20.72 -15.63
N ALA A 208 7.96 19.86 -14.90
CA ALA A 208 8.94 18.96 -15.48
C ALA A 208 8.33 18.04 -16.54
N SER A 209 7.15 17.48 -16.26
CA SER A 209 6.41 16.63 -17.20
C SER A 209 5.93 17.38 -18.45
N GLU A 210 5.50 18.63 -18.30
CA GLU A 210 5.11 19.50 -19.41
C GLU A 210 6.31 19.84 -20.31
N LEU A 211 7.46 20.22 -19.72
CA LEU A 211 8.69 20.55 -20.44
C LEU A 211 9.27 19.33 -21.17
N ALA A 212 9.26 18.15 -20.54
CA ALA A 212 9.69 16.92 -21.18
C ALA A 212 8.87 16.57 -22.43
N SER A 213 7.57 16.91 -22.45
CA SER A 213 6.72 16.73 -23.62
C SER A 213 7.07 17.69 -24.79
N LEU A 214 7.75 18.81 -24.50
CA LEU A 214 8.19 19.83 -25.46
C LEU A 214 9.65 19.64 -25.92
N THR A 215 10.31 18.53 -25.53
CA THR A 215 11.73 18.24 -25.82
C THR A 215 12.72 19.32 -25.33
N LEU A 216 12.34 20.06 -24.29
CA LEU A 216 13.20 21.07 -23.66
C LEU A 216 13.99 20.44 -22.51
N ASP A 217 15.27 20.73 -22.40
CA ASP A 217 16.13 20.25 -21.30
C ASP A 217 15.64 20.79 -19.94
N SER A 218 15.24 19.89 -19.08
CA SER A 218 14.73 20.18 -17.73
C SER A 218 15.78 19.86 -16.64
N THR A 219 17.06 20.20 -16.90
CA THR A 219 18.21 19.84 -16.05
C THR A 219 18.19 20.45 -14.66
N ASP A 220 17.47 21.56 -14.47
CA ASP A 220 17.43 22.28 -13.18
C ASP A 220 16.28 21.86 -12.25
N LEU A 221 15.39 20.95 -12.67
CA LEU A 221 14.25 20.53 -11.86
C LEU A 221 14.63 19.32 -11.00
N THR A 222 14.37 19.41 -9.70
CA THR A 222 14.72 18.38 -8.71
C THR A 222 13.60 17.36 -8.50
N ALA A 223 12.33 17.77 -8.66
CA ALA A 223 11.16 16.92 -8.51
C ALA A 223 10.65 16.40 -9.87
N ARG A 224 10.44 15.08 -9.97
CA ARG A 224 9.93 14.42 -11.18
C ARG A 224 9.00 13.28 -10.85
N PHE A 225 8.04 13.03 -11.76
CA PHE A 225 7.21 11.85 -11.70
C PHE A 225 7.90 10.65 -12.38
N PRO A 226 7.62 9.41 -11.88
CA PRO A 226 7.99 8.20 -12.60
C PRO A 226 7.46 8.24 -14.04
N PRO A 227 8.23 7.74 -15.04
CA PRO A 227 7.91 7.90 -16.46
C PRO A 227 6.61 7.20 -16.89
N GLN A 228 6.19 6.19 -16.16
CA GLN A 228 4.95 5.45 -16.41
C GLN A 228 3.73 6.00 -15.65
N LEU A 229 3.89 7.07 -14.87
CA LEU A 229 2.80 7.62 -14.06
C LEU A 229 1.73 8.25 -14.97
N LYS A 230 0.49 7.77 -14.84
CA LYS A 230 -0.68 8.24 -15.60
C LYS A 230 -1.71 8.93 -14.72
N VAL A 231 -1.82 8.49 -13.46
CA VAL A 231 -2.83 8.96 -12.54
C VAL A 231 -2.20 9.34 -11.21
N LEU A 232 -2.45 10.57 -10.79
CA LEU A 232 -2.13 11.06 -9.45
C LEU A 232 -3.43 11.37 -8.72
N ILE A 233 -3.68 10.67 -7.63
CA ILE A 233 -4.85 10.87 -6.77
C ILE A 233 -4.38 11.50 -5.48
N VAL A 234 -4.96 12.64 -5.11
CA VAL A 234 -4.61 13.37 -3.89
C VAL A 234 -5.85 13.62 -3.06
N GLN A 235 -5.75 13.40 -1.74
CA GLN A 235 -6.81 13.70 -0.81
C GLN A 235 -6.27 14.39 0.44
N ALA A 236 -6.84 15.54 0.76
CA ALA A 236 -6.56 16.19 2.03
C ALA A 236 -7.23 15.44 3.19
N GLY A 237 -6.55 15.40 4.31
CA GLY A 237 -7.07 14.88 5.57
C GLY A 237 -8.16 15.79 6.19
N PRO A 238 -8.71 15.43 7.35
CA PRO A 238 -9.68 16.27 8.05
C PRO A 238 -9.16 17.68 8.28
N VAL A 239 -10.07 18.63 8.41
CA VAL A 239 -9.70 20.00 8.78
C VAL A 239 -8.99 19.98 10.14
N PRO A 240 -7.83 20.61 10.27
CA PRO A 240 -7.15 20.69 11.56
C PRO A 240 -8.03 21.40 12.61
N ASP A 241 -8.00 20.89 13.85
CA ASP A 241 -8.72 21.53 14.94
C ASP A 241 -8.19 22.95 15.20
N ARG A 242 -9.10 23.87 15.47
CA ARG A 242 -8.76 25.27 15.82
C ARG A 242 -7.86 25.36 17.04
N VAL A 243 -7.90 24.39 17.92
CA VAL A 243 -7.04 24.27 19.12
C VAL A 243 -5.55 24.17 18.75
N LEU A 244 -5.21 23.70 17.54
CA LEU A 244 -3.83 23.55 17.09
C LEU A 244 -3.15 24.86 16.66
N GLY A 245 -3.86 25.98 16.63
CA GLY A 245 -3.34 27.30 16.33
C GLY A 245 -3.64 27.81 14.91
N GLU A 246 -3.72 29.13 14.77
CA GLU A 246 -4.07 29.82 13.51
C GLU A 246 -3.09 29.53 12.36
N THR A 247 -1.80 29.39 12.69
CA THR A 247 -0.76 29.10 11.69
C THR A 247 -1.01 27.77 10.96
N ILE A 248 -1.46 26.74 11.68
CA ILE A 248 -1.74 25.42 11.08
C ILE A 248 -2.95 25.53 10.14
N LEU A 249 -3.98 26.26 10.55
CA LEU A 249 -5.16 26.51 9.71
C LEU A 249 -4.81 27.30 8.45
N LEU A 250 -3.94 28.31 8.58
CA LEU A 250 -3.48 29.11 7.44
C LEU A 250 -2.68 28.24 6.46
N ASN A 251 -1.72 27.46 6.95
CA ASN A 251 -0.92 26.55 6.12
C ASN A 251 -1.80 25.49 5.45
N ASP A 252 -2.82 25.00 6.12
CA ASP A 252 -3.76 24.05 5.55
C ASP A 252 -4.62 24.69 4.44
N LYS A 253 -5.03 25.95 4.62
CA LYS A 253 -5.72 26.71 3.58
C LYS A 253 -4.81 26.93 2.37
N VAL A 254 -3.59 27.38 2.57
CA VAL A 254 -2.59 27.57 1.50
C VAL A 254 -2.37 26.27 0.72
N MET A 255 -2.23 25.14 1.41
CA MET A 255 -2.16 23.82 0.78
C MET A 255 -3.36 23.55 -0.11
N MET A 256 -4.58 23.78 0.40
CA MET A 256 -5.80 23.53 -0.38
C MET A 256 -5.93 24.43 -1.60
N ASP A 257 -5.62 25.71 -1.43
CA ASP A 257 -5.64 26.68 -2.53
C ASP A 257 -4.64 26.26 -3.63
N GLY A 258 -3.44 25.80 -3.25
CA GLY A 258 -2.43 25.26 -4.18
C GLY A 258 -2.91 23.99 -4.90
N LEU A 259 -3.52 23.04 -4.20
CA LEU A 259 -4.07 21.82 -4.82
C LEU A 259 -5.20 22.13 -5.82
N TRP A 260 -6.09 23.08 -5.49
CA TRP A 260 -7.12 23.52 -6.42
C TRP A 260 -6.55 24.23 -7.65
N ALA A 261 -5.53 25.07 -7.46
CA ALA A 261 -4.83 25.75 -8.58
C ALA A 261 -4.15 24.72 -9.51
N LEU A 262 -3.48 23.70 -8.94
CA LEU A 262 -2.90 22.60 -9.71
C LEU A 262 -3.97 21.82 -10.49
N LYS A 263 -5.10 21.49 -9.87
CA LYS A 263 -6.20 20.81 -10.54
C LYS A 263 -6.79 21.64 -11.68
N ALA A 264 -6.98 22.93 -11.47
CA ALA A 264 -7.50 23.84 -12.49
C ALA A 264 -6.56 23.95 -13.70
N ARG A 265 -5.22 24.00 -13.47
CA ARG A 265 -4.20 24.07 -14.51
C ARG A 265 -4.06 22.74 -15.27
N ASN A 266 -4.23 21.62 -14.62
CA ASN A 266 -4.09 20.27 -15.20
C ASN A 266 -5.33 19.80 -15.98
N GLY A 267 -6.25 20.73 -16.37
CA GLY A 267 -7.42 20.40 -17.19
C GLY A 267 -7.01 19.74 -18.51
N SER A 268 -7.78 18.78 -18.98
CA SER A 268 -7.87 18.08 -20.29
C SER A 268 -6.61 17.77 -21.16
N ALA A 269 -5.46 18.40 -20.96
CA ALA A 269 -4.30 18.29 -21.85
C ALA A 269 -3.01 17.78 -21.19
N GLY A 270 -2.99 17.56 -19.86
CA GLY A 270 -1.79 17.09 -19.14
C GLY A 270 -1.49 15.62 -19.38
N ALA A 271 -0.20 15.25 -19.49
CA ALA A 271 0.25 13.86 -19.61
C ALA A 271 -0.16 13.00 -18.41
N ILE A 272 -0.33 13.60 -17.22
CA ILE A 272 -0.72 12.95 -15.97
C ILE A 272 -2.08 13.48 -15.53
N LYS A 273 -3.04 12.58 -15.30
CA LYS A 273 -4.37 12.92 -14.78
C LYS A 273 -4.31 13.18 -13.28
N LEU A 274 -4.43 14.42 -12.83
CA LEU A 274 -4.59 14.79 -11.42
C LEU A 274 -6.06 14.67 -10.99
N SER A 275 -6.31 13.82 -10.00
CA SER A 275 -7.62 13.65 -9.35
C SER A 275 -7.53 14.15 -7.92
N LEU A 276 -8.11 15.29 -7.63
CA LEU A 276 -8.26 15.80 -6.27
C LEU A 276 -9.62 15.31 -5.72
N LEU A 277 -9.56 14.41 -4.74
CA LEU A 277 -10.74 13.89 -4.05
C LEU A 277 -11.29 14.90 -3.05
N GLU A 278 -12.56 14.72 -2.69
CA GLU A 278 -13.14 15.46 -1.58
C GLU A 278 -12.33 15.25 -0.30
N ARG A 279 -12.26 16.32 0.50
CA ARG A 279 -11.56 16.29 1.78
C ARG A 279 -12.14 15.20 2.68
N ALA A 280 -11.26 14.40 3.29
CA ALA A 280 -11.69 13.38 4.24
C ALA A 280 -12.35 14.01 5.47
N LYS A 281 -13.49 13.46 5.91
CA LYS A 281 -14.17 13.90 7.12
C LYS A 281 -13.48 13.40 8.38
N GLN A 282 -12.89 12.23 8.30
CA GLN A 282 -12.16 11.55 9.39
C GLN A 282 -10.85 10.95 8.86
N PRO A 283 -9.86 10.73 9.74
CA PRO A 283 -8.68 9.96 9.36
C PRO A 283 -9.07 8.56 8.92
N LEU A 284 -8.40 8.03 7.91
CA LEU A 284 -8.64 6.69 7.40
C LEU A 284 -8.44 5.65 8.51
N SER A 285 -9.46 4.83 8.80
CA SER A 285 -9.37 3.77 9.81
C SER A 285 -8.64 2.54 9.26
N VAL A 286 -8.30 1.59 10.12
CA VAL A 286 -7.70 0.31 9.70
C VAL A 286 -8.72 -0.52 8.93
N GLU A 287 -9.97 -0.45 9.35
CA GLU A 287 -11.12 -1.11 8.73
C GLU A 287 -11.34 -0.59 7.30
N ASP A 288 -11.29 0.74 7.11
CA ASP A 288 -11.42 1.36 5.77
C ASP A 288 -10.28 0.89 4.84
N VAL A 289 -9.04 0.83 5.35
CA VAL A 289 -7.89 0.34 4.57
C VAL A 289 -8.07 -1.14 4.19
N LYS A 290 -8.60 -1.95 5.11
CA LYS A 290 -8.86 -3.37 4.88
C LYS A 290 -9.97 -3.57 3.83
N GLU A 291 -11.04 -2.79 3.92
CA GLU A 291 -12.15 -2.82 2.95
C GLU A 291 -11.68 -2.42 1.55
N GLN A 292 -10.99 -1.29 1.41
CA GLN A 292 -10.39 -0.84 0.14
C GLN A 292 -9.41 -1.87 -0.45
N TRP A 293 -8.61 -2.52 0.41
CA TRP A 293 -7.74 -3.59 -0.03
C TRP A 293 -8.54 -4.80 -0.55
N GLY A 294 -9.60 -5.22 0.16
CA GLY A 294 -10.49 -6.30 -0.25
C GLY A 294 -11.15 -6.04 -1.60
N GLU A 295 -11.70 -4.83 -1.80
CA GLU A 295 -12.26 -4.39 -3.09
C GLU A 295 -11.21 -4.45 -4.20
N SER A 296 -9.99 -3.99 -3.93
CA SER A 296 -8.90 -3.98 -4.89
C SER A 296 -8.45 -5.39 -5.31
N VAL A 297 -8.47 -6.35 -4.38
CA VAL A 297 -8.15 -7.75 -4.65
C VAL A 297 -9.22 -8.37 -5.57
N ASN A 298 -10.48 -8.01 -5.38
CA ASN A 298 -11.60 -8.50 -6.19
C ASN A 298 -11.62 -7.87 -7.60
N ALA A 299 -11.17 -6.64 -7.76
CA ALA A 299 -11.12 -5.94 -9.05
C ALA A 299 -9.97 -6.39 -9.97
N CYS A 300 -8.96 -7.09 -9.45
CA CYS A 300 -7.77 -7.56 -10.20
C CYS A 300 -7.96 -8.94 -10.86
N ARG A 301 -9.19 -9.38 -11.06
CA ARG A 301 -9.61 -10.62 -11.75
C ARG A 301 -10.19 -10.33 -13.10
#